data_a91aa49bf7eb5a1cd4477edb168eaf8d
#
_entry.id   a91aa49bf7eb5a1cd4477edb168eaf8d
#
_cell.length_a   1.000
_cell.length_b   1.000
_cell.length_c   1.000
_cell.angle_alpha   90.00
_cell.angle_beta   90.00
_cell.angle_gamma   90.00
#
_symmetry.space_group_name_H-M   'P 1'
#
loop_
_entity.id
_entity.type
_entity.pdbx_description
1 polymer ?
#
loop_
_entity_poly.entity_id
_entity_poly.type
_entity_poly.pdbx_seq_one_letter_code
_entity_poly.pdbx_strand_id
1 'polypeptide(L)'
;SHLTPASEHTMLSTTARPLIEATVPVLLANGEAITRHFYQRMFTHHPELKNLFNMGNQASGNQAQALAGAVYAYATHMDQPQTMAPALNRIAQKHVSLGITPAQYTIVGRHLLASLGEVLGAAITPDIAEAWDEVYWLMATDLIAREARIYQTLRWEAGQAWPEVRVVQREAASADTVALTLQALPGHSLP
;
A
#
# COMPACT_ATOMS: atom_id res chain seq x y z
N SER A 1 23.53 17.90 31.34
CA SER A 1 22.23 17.88 30.70
C SER A 1 22.21 16.71 29.70
N HIS A 2 21.72 15.58 30.16
CA HIS A 2 21.52 14.39 29.29
C HIS A 2 20.18 14.52 28.61
N LEU A 3 20.17 14.92 27.34
CA LEU A 3 19.07 14.69 26.44
C LEU A 3 19.21 13.26 25.95
N THR A 4 18.45 12.35 26.54
CA THR A 4 18.17 11.05 25.98
C THR A 4 17.28 11.32 24.75
N PRO A 5 17.67 10.90 23.54
CA PRO A 5 16.72 10.90 22.43
C PRO A 5 15.71 9.80 22.72
N ALA A 6 14.55 10.18 23.21
CA ALA A 6 13.40 9.31 23.17
C ALA A 6 13.16 8.99 21.70
N SER A 7 13.44 7.77 21.29
CA SER A 7 12.86 7.20 20.08
C SER A 7 11.36 7.11 20.37
N GLU A 8 10.64 8.19 20.13
CA GLU A 8 9.19 8.14 19.97
C GLU A 8 8.93 7.31 18.71
N HIS A 9 9.00 6.01 18.86
CA HIS A 9 8.36 5.12 17.91
C HIS A 9 6.89 5.50 17.98
N THR A 10 6.35 5.92 16.85
CA THR A 10 4.94 6.21 16.70
C THR A 10 4.19 4.91 17.00
N MET A 11 3.75 4.75 18.23
CA MET A 11 3.12 3.55 18.74
C MET A 11 1.61 3.73 18.72
N LEU A 12 0.90 2.61 18.52
CA LEU A 12 -0.55 2.60 18.67
C LEU A 12 -0.94 3.14 20.04
N SER A 13 -1.98 3.98 20.10
CA SER A 13 -2.48 4.52 21.35
C SER A 13 -2.92 3.42 22.30
N THR A 14 -2.85 3.69 23.60
CA THR A 14 -3.28 2.75 24.65
C THR A 14 -4.77 2.45 24.59
N THR A 15 -5.57 3.37 24.06
CA THR A 15 -7.03 3.22 23.85
C THR A 15 -7.34 2.37 22.63
N ALA A 16 -6.59 2.49 21.55
CA ALA A 16 -6.80 1.72 20.32
C ALA A 16 -6.35 0.26 20.46
N ARG A 17 -5.25 0.01 21.19
CA ARG A 17 -4.64 -1.33 21.29
C ARG A 17 -5.63 -2.44 21.66
N PRO A 18 -6.41 -2.37 22.76
CA PRO A 18 -7.35 -3.43 23.11
C PRO A 18 -8.47 -3.61 22.06
N LEU A 19 -8.87 -2.53 21.38
CA LEU A 19 -9.88 -2.60 20.31
C LEU A 19 -9.34 -3.33 19.08
N ILE A 20 -8.10 -3.08 18.73
CA ILE A 20 -7.41 -3.78 17.62
C ILE A 20 -7.26 -5.26 17.96
N GLU A 21 -6.71 -5.60 19.13
CA GLU A 21 -6.53 -6.98 19.58
C GLU A 21 -7.86 -7.77 19.57
N ALA A 22 -8.95 -7.15 20.03
CA ALA A 22 -10.27 -7.77 20.05
C ALA A 22 -10.88 -7.96 18.65
N THR A 23 -10.55 -7.10 17.68
CA THR A 23 -11.19 -7.09 16.35
C THR A 23 -10.33 -7.74 15.25
N VAL A 24 -9.04 -7.94 15.47
CA VAL A 24 -8.14 -8.64 14.53
C VAL A 24 -8.72 -9.98 14.05
N PRO A 25 -9.26 -10.87 14.91
CA PRO A 25 -9.81 -12.15 14.44
C PRO A 25 -10.99 -11.98 13.47
N VAL A 26 -11.85 -11.00 13.70
CA VAL A 26 -13.02 -10.72 12.84
C VAL A 26 -12.55 -10.17 11.49
N LEU A 27 -11.59 -9.26 11.50
CA LEU A 27 -11.03 -8.71 10.26
C LEU A 27 -10.28 -9.78 9.47
N LEU A 28 -9.53 -10.66 10.13
CA LEU A 28 -8.85 -11.76 9.47
C LEU A 28 -9.84 -12.70 8.77
N ALA A 29 -10.93 -13.08 9.47
CA ALA A 29 -11.96 -13.95 8.92
C ALA A 29 -12.70 -13.34 7.72
N ASN A 30 -12.78 -12.01 7.64
CA ASN A 30 -13.49 -11.27 6.59
C ASN A 30 -12.56 -10.46 5.68
N GLY A 31 -11.25 -10.59 5.81
CA GLY A 31 -10.26 -9.75 5.14
C GLY A 31 -10.40 -9.73 3.62
N GLU A 32 -10.65 -10.86 3.00
CA GLU A 32 -10.85 -10.93 1.55
C GLU A 32 -12.13 -10.20 1.12
N ALA A 33 -13.23 -10.39 1.83
CA ALA A 33 -14.49 -9.72 1.52
C ALA A 33 -14.37 -8.19 1.66
N ILE A 34 -13.73 -7.74 2.74
CA ILE A 34 -13.47 -6.31 3.00
C ILE A 34 -12.62 -5.71 1.88
N THR A 35 -11.53 -6.36 1.51
CA THR A 35 -10.60 -5.82 0.51
C THR A 35 -11.17 -5.89 -0.91
N ARG A 36 -11.95 -6.91 -1.27
CA ARG A 36 -12.69 -6.94 -2.53
C ARG A 36 -13.69 -5.79 -2.62
N HIS A 37 -14.45 -5.56 -1.55
CA HIS A 37 -15.40 -4.45 -1.47
C HIS A 37 -14.67 -3.10 -1.57
N PHE A 38 -13.54 -2.95 -0.87
CA PHE A 38 -12.67 -1.78 -0.94
C PHE A 38 -12.23 -1.47 -2.37
N TYR A 39 -11.69 -2.44 -3.12
CA TYR A 39 -11.26 -2.21 -4.49
C TYR A 39 -12.42 -1.84 -5.40
N GLN A 40 -13.56 -2.52 -5.28
CA GLN A 40 -14.75 -2.19 -6.05
C GLN A 40 -15.22 -0.75 -5.75
N ARG A 41 -15.28 -0.38 -4.49
CA ARG A 41 -15.66 0.95 -4.04
C ARG A 41 -14.68 2.02 -4.55
N MET A 42 -13.39 1.80 -4.37
CA MET A 42 -12.34 2.72 -4.81
C MET A 42 -12.39 2.93 -6.33
N PHE A 43 -12.44 1.88 -7.12
CA PHE A 43 -12.46 1.99 -8.59
C PHE A 43 -13.76 2.55 -9.15
N THR A 44 -14.86 2.50 -8.41
CA THR A 44 -16.10 3.18 -8.79
C THR A 44 -15.97 4.69 -8.65
N HIS A 45 -15.30 5.16 -7.59
CA HIS A 45 -15.10 6.59 -7.33
C HIS A 45 -13.86 7.18 -8.02
N HIS A 46 -12.85 6.33 -8.26
CA HIS A 46 -11.54 6.70 -8.82
C HIS A 46 -11.14 5.72 -9.93
N PRO A 47 -11.86 5.72 -11.08
CA PRO A 47 -11.58 4.80 -12.18
C PRO A 47 -10.18 4.94 -12.77
N GLU A 48 -9.57 6.12 -12.68
CA GLU A 48 -8.20 6.41 -13.12
C GLU A 48 -7.16 5.55 -12.39
N LEU A 49 -7.43 5.15 -11.16
CA LEU A 49 -6.51 4.32 -10.38
C LEU A 49 -6.39 2.88 -10.91
N LYS A 50 -7.31 2.43 -11.75
CA LYS A 50 -7.21 1.10 -12.39
C LYS A 50 -5.90 0.93 -13.17
N ASN A 51 -5.34 2.02 -13.69
CA ASN A 51 -4.09 1.98 -14.44
C ASN A 51 -2.87 1.62 -13.56
N LEU A 52 -2.98 1.78 -12.24
CA LEU A 52 -1.92 1.46 -11.29
C LEU A 52 -1.96 0.00 -10.80
N PHE A 53 -3.03 -0.74 -11.13
CA PHE A 53 -3.25 -2.08 -10.62
C PHE A 53 -3.24 -3.12 -11.74
N ASN A 54 -2.71 -4.31 -11.44
CA ASN A 54 -2.86 -5.46 -12.33
C ASN A 54 -4.30 -6.00 -12.23
N MET A 55 -5.11 -5.72 -13.24
CA MET A 55 -6.53 -6.10 -13.25
C MET A 55 -6.74 -7.63 -13.30
N GLY A 56 -5.77 -8.41 -13.78
CA GLY A 56 -5.78 -9.85 -13.66
C GLY A 56 -5.69 -10.32 -12.20
N ASN A 57 -4.79 -9.72 -11.42
CA ASN A 57 -4.68 -10.00 -9.98
C ASN A 57 -5.92 -9.50 -9.20
N GLN A 58 -6.56 -8.43 -9.65
CA GLN A 58 -7.84 -7.98 -9.09
C GLN A 58 -8.94 -9.03 -9.34
N ALA A 59 -9.07 -9.54 -10.55
CA ALA A 59 -10.09 -10.53 -10.91
C ALA A 59 -9.87 -11.86 -10.16
N SER A 60 -8.62 -12.30 -9.97
CA SER A 60 -8.29 -13.52 -9.23
C SER A 60 -8.41 -13.40 -7.70
N GLY A 61 -8.50 -12.17 -7.18
CA GLY A 61 -8.50 -11.91 -5.74
C GLY A 61 -7.12 -11.90 -5.06
N ASN A 62 -6.06 -12.17 -5.78
CA ASN A 62 -4.70 -12.22 -5.21
C ASN A 62 -4.29 -10.88 -4.57
N GLN A 63 -4.68 -9.76 -5.16
CA GLN A 63 -4.36 -8.44 -4.63
C GLN A 63 -5.18 -8.11 -3.38
N ALA A 64 -6.44 -8.54 -3.31
CA ALA A 64 -7.28 -8.41 -2.12
C ALA A 64 -6.69 -9.19 -0.95
N GLN A 65 -6.25 -10.43 -1.19
CA GLN A 65 -5.59 -11.27 -0.19
C GLN A 65 -4.25 -10.66 0.27
N ALA A 66 -3.46 -10.10 -0.65
CA ALA A 66 -2.19 -9.46 -0.33
C ALA A 66 -2.38 -8.22 0.56
N LEU A 67 -3.36 -7.37 0.27
CA LEU A 67 -3.68 -6.21 1.10
C LEU A 67 -4.18 -6.63 2.49
N ALA A 68 -5.13 -7.55 2.56
CA ALA A 68 -5.63 -8.07 3.82
C ALA A 68 -4.50 -8.67 4.69
N GLY A 69 -3.62 -9.47 4.08
CA GLY A 69 -2.47 -10.04 4.74
C GLY A 69 -1.47 -9.00 5.25
N ALA A 70 -1.21 -7.94 4.48
CA ALA A 70 -0.30 -6.87 4.89
C ALA A 70 -0.84 -6.07 6.08
N VAL A 71 -2.11 -5.68 6.05
CA VAL A 71 -2.76 -4.94 7.14
C VAL A 71 -2.82 -5.80 8.41
N TYR A 72 -3.20 -7.07 8.28
CA TYR A 72 -3.20 -8.01 9.40
C TYR A 72 -1.82 -8.18 10.02
N ALA A 73 -0.80 -8.44 9.21
CA ALA A 73 0.57 -8.60 9.68
C ALA A 73 1.07 -7.34 10.38
N TYR A 74 0.77 -6.17 9.84
CA TYR A 74 1.14 -4.91 10.47
C TYR A 74 0.46 -4.74 11.83
N ALA A 75 -0.85 -4.95 11.92
CA ALA A 75 -1.62 -4.82 13.15
C ALA A 75 -1.14 -5.77 14.26
N THR A 76 -0.67 -6.97 13.88
CA THR A 76 -0.21 -7.99 14.85
C THR A 76 1.26 -7.88 15.25
N HIS A 77 2.07 -7.16 14.48
CA HIS A 77 3.52 -7.05 14.70
C HIS A 77 4.01 -5.60 14.92
N MET A 78 3.12 -4.67 15.27
CA MET A 78 3.49 -3.26 15.46
C MET A 78 4.55 -3.03 16.53
N ASP A 79 4.63 -3.91 17.54
CA ASP A 79 5.65 -3.86 18.58
C ASP A 79 7.00 -4.49 18.14
N GLN A 80 7.06 -5.02 16.92
CA GLN A 80 8.23 -5.70 16.37
C GLN A 80 8.58 -5.13 14.98
N PRO A 81 8.97 -3.85 14.89
CA PRO A 81 9.19 -3.16 13.61
C PRO A 81 10.25 -3.85 12.74
N GLN A 82 11.24 -4.52 13.34
CA GLN A 82 12.26 -5.25 12.61
C GLN A 82 11.69 -6.46 11.85
N THR A 83 10.66 -7.10 12.38
CA THR A 83 9.97 -8.22 11.76
C THR A 83 9.23 -7.77 10.50
N MET A 84 8.65 -6.57 10.52
CA MET A 84 7.88 -6.01 9.41
C MET A 84 8.75 -5.33 8.34
N ALA A 85 9.95 -4.87 8.69
CA ALA A 85 10.79 -4.09 7.79
C ALA A 85 11.04 -4.75 6.41
N PRO A 86 11.35 -6.05 6.28
CA PRO A 86 11.53 -6.68 4.97
C PRO A 86 10.25 -6.68 4.12
N ALA A 87 9.09 -6.90 4.73
CA ALA A 87 7.80 -6.88 4.02
C ALA A 87 7.45 -5.45 3.56
N LEU A 88 7.57 -4.47 4.43
CA LEU A 88 7.31 -3.06 4.11
C LEU A 88 8.28 -2.53 3.04
N ASN A 89 9.54 -2.94 3.07
CA ASN A 89 10.49 -2.58 2.02
C ASN A 89 10.07 -3.13 0.64
N ARG A 90 9.62 -4.39 0.57
CA ARG A 90 9.11 -4.96 -0.69
C ARG A 90 7.86 -4.22 -1.18
N ILE A 91 6.95 -3.88 -0.29
CA ILE A 91 5.75 -3.10 -0.63
C ILE A 91 6.17 -1.72 -1.16
N ALA A 92 7.06 -1.02 -0.47
CA ALA A 92 7.54 0.30 -0.88
C ALA A 92 8.22 0.27 -2.25
N GLN A 93 9.08 -0.73 -2.52
CA GLN A 93 9.69 -0.92 -3.85
C GLN A 93 8.62 -1.11 -4.94
N LYS A 94 7.60 -1.92 -4.65
CA LYS A 94 6.50 -2.15 -5.59
C LYS A 94 5.70 -0.87 -5.83
N HIS A 95 5.39 -0.11 -4.80
CA HIS A 95 4.67 1.15 -4.90
C HIS A 95 5.44 2.18 -5.73
N VAL A 96 6.75 2.33 -5.48
CA VAL A 96 7.60 3.23 -6.28
C VAL A 96 7.62 2.81 -7.75
N SER A 97 7.71 1.50 -8.04
CA SER A 97 7.67 0.99 -9.43
C SER A 97 6.35 1.29 -10.15
N LEU A 98 5.29 1.55 -9.42
CA LEU A 98 3.97 1.93 -9.93
C LEU A 98 3.73 3.45 -9.92
N GLY A 99 4.66 4.22 -9.39
CA GLY A 99 4.51 5.67 -9.28
C GLY A 99 3.50 6.12 -8.23
N ILE A 100 3.29 5.34 -7.17
CA ILE A 100 2.37 5.69 -6.08
C ILE A 100 2.82 6.98 -5.41
N THR A 101 1.86 7.86 -5.14
CA THR A 101 2.08 9.16 -4.49
C THR A 101 1.50 9.19 -3.07
N PRO A 102 2.01 10.07 -2.18
CA PRO A 102 1.44 10.23 -0.84
C PRO A 102 -0.05 10.59 -0.83
N ALA A 103 -0.52 11.37 -1.81
CA ALA A 103 -1.93 11.75 -1.92
C ALA A 103 -2.87 10.55 -2.12
N GLN A 104 -2.40 9.49 -2.76
CA GLN A 104 -3.20 8.28 -3.01
C GLN A 104 -3.48 7.48 -1.73
N TYR A 105 -2.63 7.60 -0.71
CA TYR A 105 -2.89 7.00 0.61
C TYR A 105 -4.14 7.54 1.27
N THR A 106 -4.47 8.81 1.08
CA THR A 106 -5.72 9.40 1.58
C THR A 106 -6.93 8.79 0.89
N ILE A 107 -6.86 8.55 -0.41
CA ILE A 107 -7.93 7.88 -1.17
C ILE A 107 -8.10 6.44 -0.67
N VAL A 108 -7.01 5.69 -0.60
CA VAL A 108 -7.01 4.30 -0.14
C VAL A 108 -7.58 4.19 1.26
N GLY A 109 -7.10 5.00 2.21
CA GLY A 109 -7.55 4.99 3.60
C GLY A 109 -9.05 5.25 3.72
N ARG A 110 -9.55 6.27 3.05
CA ARG A 110 -10.97 6.61 3.05
C ARG A 110 -11.85 5.43 2.60
N HIS A 111 -11.49 4.79 1.50
CA HIS A 111 -12.27 3.70 0.94
C HIS A 111 -12.11 2.40 1.73
N LEU A 112 -10.92 2.12 2.26
CA LEU A 112 -10.68 0.93 3.06
C LEU A 112 -11.45 0.97 4.38
N LEU A 113 -11.37 2.09 5.10
CA LEU A 113 -12.07 2.27 6.38
C LEU A 113 -13.59 2.30 6.20
N ALA A 114 -14.10 2.94 5.15
CA ALA A 114 -15.53 2.86 4.83
C ALA A 114 -15.98 1.42 4.57
N SER A 115 -15.14 0.61 3.92
CA SER A 115 -15.44 -0.78 3.62
C SER A 115 -15.55 -1.66 4.88
N LEU A 116 -14.83 -1.34 5.95
CA LEU A 116 -15.00 -2.03 7.24
C LEU A 116 -16.44 -1.92 7.74
N GLY A 117 -16.97 -0.72 7.79
CA GLY A 117 -18.34 -0.48 8.24
C GLY A 117 -19.39 -1.06 7.30
N GLU A 118 -19.17 -0.94 5.99
CA GLU A 118 -20.12 -1.43 4.98
C GLU A 118 -20.20 -2.97 4.96
N VAL A 119 -19.11 -3.67 5.23
CA VAL A 119 -19.06 -5.15 5.22
C VAL A 119 -19.43 -5.73 6.59
N LEU A 120 -18.95 -5.15 7.68
CA LEU A 120 -19.12 -5.69 9.03
C LEU A 120 -20.27 -5.06 9.81
N GLY A 121 -20.85 -3.97 9.29
CA GLY A 121 -22.03 -3.32 9.87
C GLY A 121 -21.83 -2.90 11.32
N ALA A 122 -22.77 -3.25 12.18
CA ALA A 122 -22.80 -2.86 13.60
C ALA A 122 -21.62 -3.39 14.43
N ALA A 123 -20.85 -4.35 13.93
CA ALA A 123 -19.63 -4.82 14.59
C ALA A 123 -18.53 -3.76 14.61
N ILE A 124 -18.58 -2.76 13.72
CA ILE A 124 -17.64 -1.63 13.67
C ILE A 124 -18.29 -0.44 14.36
N THR A 125 -18.01 -0.30 15.66
CA THR A 125 -18.38 0.89 16.43
C THR A 125 -17.50 2.08 16.03
N PRO A 126 -17.89 3.35 16.34
CA PRO A 126 -17.04 4.51 16.08
C PRO A 126 -15.63 4.38 16.67
N ASP A 127 -15.50 3.88 17.89
CA ASP A 127 -14.20 3.69 18.56
C ASP A 127 -13.32 2.65 17.84
N ILE A 128 -13.94 1.58 17.36
CA ILE A 128 -13.24 0.55 16.57
C ILE A 128 -12.80 1.12 15.21
N ALA A 129 -13.64 1.92 14.55
CA ALA A 129 -13.29 2.57 13.31
C ALA A 129 -12.11 3.54 13.49
N GLU A 130 -12.09 4.32 14.56
CA GLU A 130 -11.00 5.23 14.92
C GLU A 130 -9.70 4.45 15.21
N ALA A 131 -9.79 3.34 15.93
CA ALA A 131 -8.63 2.50 16.20
C ALA A 131 -8.00 1.93 14.90
N TRP A 132 -8.81 1.48 13.96
CA TRP A 132 -8.31 0.99 12.66
C TRP A 132 -7.82 2.12 11.74
N ASP A 133 -8.38 3.32 11.84
CA ASP A 133 -7.84 4.51 11.19
C ASP A 133 -6.41 4.80 11.69
N GLU A 134 -6.19 4.70 13.00
CA GLU A 134 -4.86 4.87 13.58
C GLU A 134 -3.86 3.83 13.06
N VAL A 135 -4.22 2.54 13.02
CA VAL A 135 -3.38 1.47 12.43
C VAL A 135 -3.06 1.75 10.97
N TYR A 136 -4.08 2.15 10.19
CA TYR A 136 -3.88 2.47 8.78
C TYR A 136 -2.85 3.56 8.59
N TRP A 137 -2.96 4.68 9.32
CA TRP A 137 -2.05 5.81 9.17
C TRP A 137 -0.65 5.54 9.71
N LEU A 138 -0.49 4.70 10.73
CA LEU A 138 0.82 4.23 11.16
C LEU A 138 1.53 3.46 10.05
N MET A 139 0.84 2.53 9.41
CA MET A 139 1.38 1.78 8.27
C MET A 139 1.63 2.68 7.05
N ALA A 140 0.68 3.55 6.72
CA ALA A 140 0.75 4.45 5.57
C ALA A 140 1.93 5.42 5.69
N THR A 141 2.14 6.04 6.85
CA THR A 141 3.26 6.98 7.06
C THR A 141 4.61 6.28 7.01
N ASP A 142 4.72 5.05 7.51
CA ASP A 142 5.94 4.25 7.38
C ASP A 142 6.25 3.94 5.90
N LEU A 143 5.25 3.52 5.13
CA LEU A 143 5.40 3.27 3.70
C LEU A 143 5.75 4.54 2.93
N ILE A 144 5.06 5.65 3.17
CA ILE A 144 5.36 6.96 2.54
C ILE A 144 6.79 7.37 2.81
N ALA A 145 7.28 7.20 4.04
CA ALA A 145 8.65 7.54 4.40
C ALA A 145 9.68 6.65 3.66
N ARG A 146 9.41 5.34 3.53
CA ARG A 146 10.27 4.40 2.78
C ARG A 146 10.29 4.75 1.30
N GLU A 147 9.14 5.00 0.72
CA GLU A 147 8.97 5.38 -0.68
C GLU A 147 9.67 6.70 -0.99
N ALA A 148 9.55 7.71 -0.12
CA ALA A 148 10.25 8.98 -0.26
C ALA A 148 11.77 8.82 -0.32
N ARG A 149 12.34 7.93 0.50
CA ARG A 149 13.78 7.63 0.46
C ARG A 149 14.19 6.93 -0.83
N ILE A 150 13.35 6.04 -1.36
CA ILE A 150 13.60 5.37 -2.65
C ILE A 150 13.56 6.38 -3.78
N TYR A 151 12.52 7.24 -3.85
CA TYR A 151 12.43 8.32 -4.84
C TYR A 151 13.64 9.24 -4.78
N GLN A 152 14.07 9.62 -3.57
CA GLN A 152 15.27 10.45 -3.38
C GLN A 152 16.54 9.77 -3.94
N THR A 153 16.71 8.48 -3.68
CA THR A 153 17.85 7.70 -4.18
C THR A 153 17.85 7.61 -5.71
N LEU A 154 16.68 7.43 -6.30
CA LEU A 154 16.49 7.38 -7.75
C LEU A 154 16.53 8.77 -8.42
N ARG A 155 16.51 9.85 -7.63
CA ARG A 155 16.36 11.24 -8.10
C ARG A 155 15.06 11.45 -8.88
N TRP A 156 14.01 10.76 -8.48
CA TRP A 156 12.66 10.87 -9.05
C TRP A 156 11.74 11.62 -8.10
N GLU A 157 10.74 12.26 -8.66
CA GLU A 157 9.61 12.77 -7.86
C GLU A 157 8.45 11.80 -7.90
N ALA A 158 7.70 11.71 -6.81
CA ALA A 158 6.50 10.90 -6.76
C ALA A 158 5.51 11.34 -7.84
N GLY A 159 5.00 10.39 -8.63
CA GLY A 159 4.14 10.66 -9.78
C GLY A 159 4.87 10.90 -11.11
N GLN A 160 6.21 11.00 -11.10
CA GLN A 160 7.04 11.16 -12.31
C GLN A 160 7.88 9.91 -12.62
N ALA A 161 7.55 8.79 -12.03
CA ALA A 161 8.36 7.57 -12.07
C ALA A 161 8.39 6.85 -13.45
N TRP A 162 7.74 7.41 -14.48
CA TRP A 162 7.58 6.74 -15.77
C TRP A 162 8.19 7.61 -16.88
N PRO A 163 9.47 7.42 -17.20
CA PRO A 163 10.06 8.09 -18.36
C PRO A 163 9.41 7.58 -19.65
N GLU A 164 9.13 8.48 -20.57
CA GLU A 164 8.74 8.09 -21.92
C GLU A 164 9.93 7.52 -22.65
N VAL A 165 9.71 6.38 -23.31
CA VAL A 165 10.74 5.68 -24.09
C VAL A 165 10.20 5.32 -25.46
N ARG A 166 11.10 5.21 -26.42
CA ARG A 166 10.81 4.66 -27.74
C ARG A 166 11.20 3.20 -27.79
N VAL A 167 10.30 2.34 -28.25
CA VAL A 167 10.66 0.96 -28.61
C VAL A 167 11.37 1.00 -29.96
N VAL A 168 12.66 0.72 -29.98
CA VAL A 168 13.48 0.74 -31.22
C VAL A 168 13.64 -0.64 -31.84
N GLN A 169 13.46 -1.71 -31.05
CA GLN A 169 13.51 -3.08 -31.53
C GLN A 169 12.56 -3.97 -30.73
N ARG A 170 11.95 -4.92 -31.41
CA ARG A 170 11.09 -5.95 -30.84
C ARG A 170 11.45 -7.29 -31.45
N GLU A 171 11.82 -8.24 -30.59
CA GLU A 171 12.20 -9.59 -31.00
C GLU A 171 11.42 -10.63 -30.21
N ALA A 172 11.06 -11.75 -30.84
CA ALA A 172 10.54 -12.90 -30.13
C ALA A 172 11.69 -13.60 -29.41
N ALA A 173 11.68 -13.61 -28.07
CA ALA A 173 12.67 -14.31 -27.25
C ALA A 173 12.29 -15.77 -27.01
N SER A 174 10.98 -16.08 -27.00
CA SER A 174 10.41 -17.43 -26.96
C SER A 174 9.00 -17.42 -27.57
N ALA A 175 8.27 -18.54 -27.47
CA ALA A 175 6.91 -18.64 -28.00
C ALA A 175 5.92 -17.66 -27.33
N ASP A 176 6.19 -17.29 -26.09
CA ASP A 176 5.33 -16.46 -25.23
C ASP A 176 6.04 -15.20 -24.66
N THR A 177 7.28 -14.96 -25.05
CA THR A 177 8.11 -13.88 -24.53
C THR A 177 8.67 -13.01 -25.64
N VAL A 178 8.61 -11.70 -25.44
CA VAL A 178 9.12 -10.68 -26.35
C VAL A 178 10.20 -9.86 -25.64
N ALA A 179 11.34 -9.69 -26.28
CA ALA A 179 12.37 -8.74 -25.90
C ALA A 179 12.11 -7.39 -26.57
N LEU A 180 12.17 -6.31 -25.81
CA LEU A 180 12.07 -4.94 -26.29
C LEU A 180 13.37 -4.19 -26.01
N THR A 181 13.92 -3.56 -27.03
CA THR A 181 15.01 -2.59 -26.87
C THR A 181 14.39 -1.20 -26.77
N LEU A 182 14.69 -0.50 -25.67
CA LEU A 182 14.14 0.81 -25.37
C LEU A 182 15.21 1.88 -25.52
N GLN A 183 14.83 3.03 -26.03
CA GLN A 183 15.65 4.22 -26.13
C GLN A 183 14.98 5.37 -25.40
N ALA A 184 15.74 6.08 -24.56
CA ALA A 184 15.27 7.31 -23.94
C ALA A 184 14.95 8.35 -25.02
N LEU A 185 13.90 9.13 -24.81
CA LEU A 185 13.61 10.29 -25.64
C LEU A 185 14.64 11.41 -25.38
N PRO A 186 14.87 12.33 -26.36
CA PRO A 186 15.78 13.45 -26.18
C PRO A 186 15.46 14.23 -24.89
N GLY A 187 16.49 14.48 -24.07
CA GLY A 187 16.35 15.18 -22.79
C GLY A 187 15.96 14.29 -21.60
N HIS A 188 15.75 12.99 -21.81
CA HIS A 188 15.47 12.01 -20.75
C HIS A 188 16.62 11.01 -20.62
N SER A 189 16.86 10.53 -19.40
CA SER A 189 17.79 9.42 -19.13
C SER A 189 17.01 8.23 -18.59
N LEU A 190 17.41 7.03 -19.01
CA LEU A 190 16.95 5.81 -18.35
C LEU A 190 17.74 5.62 -17.05
N PRO A 191 17.13 5.08 -16.00
CA PRO A 191 17.80 4.82 -14.73
C PRO A 191 18.88 3.76 -14.87
#